data_8168453e411dc1af1c621ef193ed03c4
#
_entry.id   8168453e411dc1af1c621ef193ed03c4
#
_cell.length_a   1.000
_cell.length_b   1.000
_cell.length_c   1.000
_cell.angle_alpha   90.00
_cell.angle_beta   90.00
_cell.angle_gamma   90.00
#
_symmetry.space_group_name_H-M   'P 1'
#
loop_
_entity.id
_entity.type
_entity.pdbx_description
1 polymer ?
#
loop_
_entity_poly.entity_id
_entity_poly.type
_entity_poly.pdbx_seq_one_letter_code
_entity_poly.pdbx_strand_id
1 'polypeptide(L)'
;QIVTSVPKGVYGYLSKGIKEQVNIPVITSHRVNTTALAREMLADGMCDLVAMGRPLIADPFLPEKSQQGRENEIVHCIACAQGCFDHLMIGQGIACLCNPKAGYEKETIVEKADIRKKVMVIGAGPAGMSAALAAAERGHDVTVYDKDDKPGGQLFLAAAPPGREEFSDLARDLGTQLAVKIGRA
;
A
#
# COMPACT_ATOMS: atom_id res chain seq x y z
N GLN A 1 10.55 -8.48 -14.01
CA GLN A 1 9.48 -8.17 -13.04
C GLN A 1 9.91 -8.63 -11.66
N ILE A 2 9.79 -7.76 -10.66
CA ILE A 2 10.20 -8.06 -9.28
C ILE A 2 8.93 -8.15 -8.44
N VAL A 3 8.63 -9.36 -7.98
CA VAL A 3 7.44 -9.73 -7.24
C VAL A 3 7.75 -10.02 -5.77
N THR A 4 6.73 -10.38 -5.01
CA THR A 4 6.81 -10.57 -3.54
C THR A 4 7.83 -11.64 -3.12
N SER A 5 8.10 -12.66 -3.93
CA SER A 5 9.12 -13.68 -3.64
C SER A 5 10.57 -13.16 -3.65
N VAL A 6 10.79 -11.94 -4.16
CA VAL A 6 12.12 -11.30 -4.14
C VAL A 6 12.24 -10.47 -2.85
N PRO A 7 13.30 -10.65 -2.05
CA PRO A 7 13.48 -9.92 -0.80
C PRO A 7 13.45 -8.39 -0.97
N LYS A 8 12.95 -7.70 0.05
CA LYS A 8 12.94 -6.23 0.10
C LYS A 8 14.38 -5.70 0.12
N GLY A 9 14.65 -4.62 -0.64
CA GLY A 9 15.96 -3.98 -0.67
C GLY A 9 17.11 -4.81 -1.25
N VAL A 10 16.83 -5.97 -1.86
CA VAL A 10 17.84 -6.94 -2.31
C VAL A 10 18.91 -6.36 -3.25
N TYR A 11 18.62 -5.29 -3.95
CA TYR A 11 19.57 -4.65 -4.89
C TYR A 11 20.34 -3.47 -4.27
N GLY A 12 20.21 -3.20 -2.98
CA GLY A 12 20.93 -2.12 -2.30
C GLY A 12 22.45 -2.22 -2.41
N TYR A 13 22.98 -3.44 -2.44
CA TYR A 13 24.42 -3.66 -2.63
C TYR A 13 24.95 -3.14 -3.98
N LEU A 14 24.13 -3.13 -5.02
CA LEU A 14 24.52 -2.60 -6.34
C LEU A 14 24.68 -1.08 -6.29
N SER A 15 23.71 -0.38 -5.67
CA SER A 15 23.82 1.07 -5.51
C SER A 15 24.98 1.45 -4.61
N LYS A 16 25.27 0.67 -3.56
CA LYS A 16 26.44 0.87 -2.70
C LYS A 16 27.74 0.74 -3.48
N GLY A 17 27.90 -0.34 -4.25
CA GLY A 17 29.09 -0.55 -5.07
C GLY A 17 29.30 0.54 -6.13
N ILE A 18 28.22 1.06 -6.72
CA ILE A 18 28.30 2.20 -7.64
C ILE A 18 28.73 3.46 -6.88
N LYS A 19 28.13 3.73 -5.72
CA LYS A 19 28.41 4.92 -4.90
C LYS A 19 29.90 4.99 -4.50
N GLU A 20 30.53 3.87 -4.26
CA GLU A 20 31.96 3.78 -3.94
C GLU A 20 32.89 4.18 -5.12
N GLN A 21 32.36 4.20 -6.34
CA GLN A 21 33.13 4.47 -7.57
C GLN A 21 32.83 5.84 -8.22
N VAL A 22 31.81 6.56 -7.71
CA VAL A 22 31.38 7.83 -8.32
C VAL A 22 31.29 8.96 -7.29
N ASN A 23 31.43 10.20 -7.75
CA ASN A 23 31.32 11.41 -6.93
C ASN A 23 30.00 12.17 -7.17
N ILE A 24 28.98 11.47 -7.66
CA ILE A 24 27.64 12.02 -7.90
C ILE A 24 26.62 11.30 -7.02
N PRO A 25 25.48 11.91 -6.70
CA PRO A 25 24.43 11.26 -5.93
C PRO A 25 23.93 9.99 -6.62
N VAL A 26 23.77 8.92 -5.85
CA VAL A 26 23.29 7.62 -6.30
C VAL A 26 21.88 7.37 -5.76
N ILE A 27 20.95 7.03 -6.64
CA ILE A 27 19.58 6.71 -6.32
C ILE A 27 19.40 5.19 -6.35
N THR A 28 18.98 4.58 -5.25
CA THR A 28 18.57 3.17 -5.24
C THR A 28 17.09 3.02 -5.56
N SER A 29 16.72 1.87 -6.08
CA SER A 29 15.33 1.51 -6.36
C SER A 29 15.12 0.00 -6.18
N HIS A 30 13.92 -0.47 -6.48
CA HIS A 30 13.50 -1.87 -6.46
C HIS A 30 13.31 -2.48 -5.06
N ARG A 31 12.11 -2.92 -4.79
CA ARG A 31 11.72 -3.58 -3.54
C ARG A 31 11.97 -2.74 -2.27
N VAL A 32 12.07 -1.42 -2.40
CA VAL A 32 12.02 -0.51 -1.25
C VAL A 32 10.55 -0.07 -1.12
N ASN A 33 9.80 -0.74 -0.25
CA ASN A 33 8.35 -0.54 -0.13
C ASN A 33 7.91 -0.04 1.25
N THR A 34 8.85 0.22 2.15
CA THR A 34 8.60 0.83 3.46
C THR A 34 9.54 2.00 3.69
N THR A 35 9.09 2.99 4.46
CA THR A 35 9.90 4.14 4.86
C THR A 35 11.01 3.75 5.81
N ALA A 36 10.79 2.73 6.65
CA ALA A 36 11.81 2.18 7.55
C ALA A 36 13.00 1.63 6.75
N LEU A 37 12.76 0.79 5.74
CA LEU A 37 13.81 0.26 4.87
C LEU A 37 14.54 1.36 4.10
N ALA A 38 13.79 2.36 3.61
CA ALA A 38 14.41 3.51 2.93
C ALA A 38 15.39 4.25 3.85
N ARG A 39 15.00 4.49 5.10
CA ARG A 39 15.88 5.13 6.10
C ARG A 39 17.09 4.26 6.46
N GLU A 40 16.91 2.96 6.60
CA GLU A 40 17.99 2.01 6.84
C GLU A 40 19.03 2.06 5.71
N MET A 41 18.60 1.95 4.46
CA MET A 41 19.50 2.00 3.29
C MET A 41 20.27 3.32 3.18
N LEU A 42 19.65 4.45 3.53
CA LEU A 42 20.31 5.75 3.59
C LEU A 42 21.34 5.80 4.75
N ALA A 43 20.97 5.32 5.93
CA ALA A 43 21.85 5.29 7.11
C ALA A 43 23.07 4.40 6.90
N ASP A 44 22.89 3.27 6.21
CA ASP A 44 23.97 2.32 5.87
C ASP A 44 24.85 2.80 4.71
N GLY A 45 24.58 4.01 4.19
CA GLY A 45 25.35 4.59 3.10
C GLY A 45 25.20 3.85 1.77
N MET A 46 24.14 3.06 1.59
CA MET A 46 23.92 2.31 0.34
C MET A 46 23.56 3.21 -0.85
N CYS A 47 22.99 4.40 -0.56
CA CYS A 47 22.55 5.36 -1.57
C CYS A 47 22.44 6.76 -0.95
N ASP A 48 22.22 7.78 -1.79
CA ASP A 48 21.94 9.15 -1.37
C ASP A 48 20.44 9.46 -1.41
N LEU A 49 19.70 8.78 -2.30
CA LEU A 49 18.27 8.93 -2.47
C LEU A 49 17.62 7.56 -2.74
N VAL A 50 16.32 7.47 -2.49
CA VAL A 50 15.53 6.25 -2.73
C VAL A 50 14.38 6.55 -3.69
N ALA A 51 14.27 5.76 -4.77
CA ALA A 51 13.15 5.82 -5.69
C ALA A 51 12.10 4.75 -5.35
N MET A 52 10.86 5.18 -5.12
CA MET A 52 9.75 4.34 -4.70
C MET A 52 8.58 4.43 -5.70
N GLY A 53 8.63 3.69 -6.81
CA GLY A 53 7.58 3.73 -7.86
C GLY A 53 6.26 3.10 -7.38
N ARG A 54 6.20 1.76 -7.30
CA ARG A 54 4.98 1.04 -6.90
C ARG A 54 4.44 1.38 -5.51
N PRO A 55 5.28 1.68 -4.49
CA PRO A 55 4.77 2.17 -3.22
C PRO A 55 3.94 3.44 -3.34
N LEU A 56 4.32 4.38 -4.23
CA LEU A 56 3.57 5.61 -4.47
C LEU A 56 2.30 5.39 -5.31
N ILE A 57 2.20 4.28 -6.05
CA ILE A 57 0.95 3.87 -6.69
C ILE A 57 -0.01 3.29 -5.63
N ALA A 58 0.52 2.52 -4.68
CA ALA A 58 -0.27 1.94 -3.59
C ALA A 58 -0.75 3.01 -2.59
N ASP A 59 0.12 3.97 -2.25
CA ASP A 59 -0.20 5.10 -1.39
C ASP A 59 0.52 6.38 -1.88
N PRO A 60 -0.15 7.26 -2.61
CA PRO A 60 0.45 8.50 -3.10
C PRO A 60 0.83 9.47 -1.98
N PHE A 61 0.24 9.33 -0.80
CA PHE A 61 0.52 10.15 0.38
C PHE A 61 1.59 9.56 1.31
N LEU A 62 2.29 8.50 0.88
CA LEU A 62 3.35 7.84 1.66
C LEU A 62 4.41 8.85 2.18
N PRO A 63 4.96 9.78 1.38
CA PRO A 63 5.94 10.74 1.88
C PRO A 63 5.36 11.68 2.92
N GLU A 64 4.15 12.19 2.68
CA GLU A 64 3.45 13.08 3.62
C GLU A 64 3.14 12.39 4.94
N LYS A 65 2.59 11.18 4.89
CA LYS A 65 2.30 10.37 6.08
C LYS A 65 3.57 10.09 6.87
N SER A 66 4.67 9.76 6.19
CA SER A 66 5.97 9.52 6.83
C SER A 66 6.51 10.79 7.50
N GLN A 67 6.43 11.95 6.84
CA GLN A 67 6.85 13.23 7.40
C GLN A 67 6.06 13.62 8.64
N GLN A 68 4.78 13.26 8.68
CA GLN A 68 3.86 13.56 9.78
C GLN A 68 3.88 12.50 10.91
N GLY A 69 4.71 11.45 10.81
CA GLY A 69 4.74 10.35 11.78
C GLY A 69 3.52 9.43 11.74
N ARG A 70 2.74 9.48 10.65
CA ARG A 70 1.53 8.64 10.43
C ARG A 70 1.85 7.40 9.58
N GLU A 71 2.99 6.77 9.82
CA GLU A 71 3.47 5.64 9.01
C GLU A 71 2.56 4.40 9.12
N ASN A 72 1.86 4.25 10.24
CA ASN A 72 0.87 3.21 10.46
C ASN A 72 -0.36 3.33 9.55
N GLU A 73 -0.59 4.50 8.94
CA GLU A 73 -1.68 4.74 8.00
C GLU A 73 -1.29 4.49 6.53
N ILE A 74 -0.03 4.12 6.26
CA ILE A 74 0.45 3.86 4.91
C ILE A 74 -0.13 2.53 4.41
N VAL A 75 -0.65 2.53 3.18
CA VAL A 75 -0.99 1.30 2.46
C VAL A 75 0.23 0.85 1.66
N HIS A 76 0.82 -0.26 2.08
CA HIS A 76 2.04 -0.76 1.48
C HIS A 76 1.80 -1.49 0.15
N CYS A 77 2.73 -1.32 -0.78
CA CYS A 77 2.77 -2.14 -1.98
C CYS A 77 3.15 -3.57 -1.62
N ILE A 78 2.27 -4.53 -1.89
CA ILE A 78 2.49 -5.97 -1.66
C ILE A 78 3.21 -6.66 -2.82
N ALA A 79 3.79 -5.92 -3.73
CA ALA A 79 4.57 -6.39 -4.88
C ALA A 79 3.87 -7.48 -5.74
N CYS A 80 2.53 -7.49 -5.78
CA CYS A 80 1.75 -8.46 -6.56
C CYS A 80 1.92 -8.31 -8.08
N ALA A 81 2.26 -7.10 -8.55
CA ALA A 81 2.43 -6.69 -9.95
C ALA A 81 1.16 -6.76 -10.83
N GLN A 82 0.02 -7.25 -10.33
CA GLN A 82 -1.18 -7.60 -11.09
C GLN A 82 -1.88 -6.41 -11.77
N GLY A 83 -2.07 -5.30 -11.07
CA GLY A 83 -2.78 -4.13 -11.63
C GLY A 83 -1.86 -3.08 -12.23
N CYS A 84 -0.59 -3.08 -11.87
CA CYS A 84 0.37 -2.10 -12.38
C CYS A 84 1.20 -2.68 -13.54
N PHE A 85 2.07 -3.63 -13.26
CA PHE A 85 3.02 -4.14 -14.24
C PHE A 85 2.35 -5.00 -15.31
N ASP A 86 1.46 -5.91 -14.92
CA ASP A 86 0.79 -6.79 -15.88
C ASP A 86 -0.13 -5.99 -16.83
N HIS A 87 -0.83 -4.95 -16.33
CA HIS A 87 -1.60 -4.05 -17.17
C HIS A 87 -0.71 -3.29 -18.16
N LEU A 88 0.44 -2.78 -17.69
CA LEU A 88 1.40 -2.11 -18.56
C LEU A 88 1.88 -3.01 -19.70
N MET A 89 2.14 -4.30 -19.42
CA MET A 89 2.62 -5.24 -20.43
C MET A 89 1.61 -5.56 -21.54
N ILE A 90 0.33 -5.34 -21.28
CA ILE A 90 -0.75 -5.55 -22.26
C ILE A 90 -1.35 -4.23 -22.77
N GLY A 91 -0.68 -3.09 -22.51
CA GLY A 91 -1.10 -1.77 -22.99
C GLY A 91 -2.35 -1.21 -22.30
N GLN A 92 -2.69 -1.70 -21.11
CA GLN A 92 -3.79 -1.17 -20.30
C GLN A 92 -3.32 -0.09 -19.34
N GLY A 93 -4.25 0.76 -18.90
CA GLY A 93 -4.01 1.74 -17.84
C GLY A 93 -3.57 1.10 -16.53
N ILE A 94 -2.72 1.80 -15.78
CA ILE A 94 -2.25 1.33 -14.47
C ILE A 94 -3.43 1.27 -13.49
N ALA A 95 -3.51 0.16 -12.76
CA ALA A 95 -4.37 0.00 -11.58
C ALA A 95 -3.54 -0.57 -10.42
N CYS A 96 -4.09 -0.61 -9.22
CA CYS A 96 -3.41 -1.19 -8.07
C CYS A 96 -4.37 -2.02 -7.22
N LEU A 97 -3.91 -3.20 -6.81
CA LEU A 97 -4.69 -4.09 -5.93
C LEU A 97 -4.90 -3.49 -4.53
N CYS A 98 -3.93 -2.69 -4.06
CA CYS A 98 -3.95 -2.05 -2.75
C CYS A 98 -4.66 -0.70 -2.76
N ASN A 99 -4.74 -0.04 -3.92
CA ASN A 99 -5.31 1.30 -4.07
C ASN A 99 -6.34 1.32 -5.19
N PRO A 100 -7.64 1.23 -4.87
CA PRO A 100 -8.70 1.20 -5.89
C PRO A 100 -8.84 2.52 -6.68
N LYS A 101 -8.20 3.61 -6.22
CA LYS A 101 -8.21 4.91 -6.90
C LYS A 101 -7.10 5.04 -7.94
N ALA A 102 -6.06 4.18 -7.91
CA ALA A 102 -4.91 4.28 -8.81
C ALA A 102 -5.32 4.12 -10.28
N GLY A 103 -5.00 5.13 -11.09
CA GLY A 103 -5.38 5.23 -12.49
C GLY A 103 -6.80 5.75 -12.73
N TYR A 104 -7.57 6.02 -11.67
CA TYR A 104 -8.94 6.52 -11.69
C TYR A 104 -9.13 7.68 -10.72
N GLU A 105 -8.07 8.42 -10.44
CA GLU A 105 -8.06 9.47 -9.39
C GLU A 105 -9.09 10.55 -9.67
N LYS A 106 -9.32 10.90 -10.96
CA LYS A 106 -10.28 11.90 -11.37
C LYS A 106 -11.74 11.44 -11.18
N GLU A 107 -12.00 10.17 -11.47
CA GLU A 107 -13.34 9.55 -11.37
C GLU A 107 -13.70 9.17 -9.92
N THR A 108 -12.68 9.00 -9.08
CA THR A 108 -12.83 8.54 -7.68
C THR A 108 -12.66 9.64 -6.65
N ILE A 109 -12.85 10.90 -7.04
CA ILE A 109 -12.92 12.03 -6.10
C ILE A 109 -14.09 11.79 -5.14
N VAL A 110 -13.78 11.76 -3.85
CA VAL A 110 -14.78 11.50 -2.81
C VAL A 110 -15.38 12.82 -2.33
N GLU A 111 -16.61 13.08 -2.71
CA GLU A 111 -17.39 14.21 -2.22
C GLU A 111 -18.19 13.81 -0.98
N LYS A 112 -18.39 14.74 -0.04
CA LYS A 112 -19.26 14.52 1.11
C LYS A 112 -20.68 14.30 0.64
N ALA A 113 -21.38 13.37 1.28
CA ALA A 113 -22.77 13.14 0.98
C ALA A 113 -23.66 14.24 1.59
N ASP A 114 -24.66 14.70 0.82
CA ASP A 114 -25.64 15.68 1.29
C ASP A 114 -26.42 15.20 2.52
N ILE A 115 -26.68 13.90 2.58
CA ILE A 115 -27.40 13.26 3.68
C ILE A 115 -26.53 12.15 4.28
N ARG A 116 -26.16 12.33 5.56
CA ARG A 116 -25.48 11.28 6.34
C ARG A 116 -26.43 10.11 6.56
N LYS A 117 -25.97 8.90 6.26
CA LYS A 117 -26.69 7.64 6.45
C LYS A 117 -25.94 6.70 7.38
N LYS A 118 -26.68 5.78 7.99
CA LYS A 118 -26.10 4.59 8.63
C LYS A 118 -25.88 3.55 7.55
N VAL A 119 -24.64 3.09 7.40
CA VAL A 119 -24.24 2.11 6.39
C VAL A 119 -23.71 0.87 7.10
N MET A 120 -24.34 -0.26 6.80
CA MET A 120 -23.87 -1.57 7.26
C MET A 120 -23.12 -2.24 6.12
N VAL A 121 -21.87 -2.65 6.40
CA VAL A 121 -21.04 -3.44 5.47
C VAL A 121 -20.91 -4.85 6.03
N ILE A 122 -21.26 -5.84 5.24
CA ILE A 122 -21.15 -7.26 5.61
C ILE A 122 -19.97 -7.87 4.86
N GLY A 123 -18.98 -8.32 5.61
CA GLY A 123 -17.71 -8.84 5.15
C GLY A 123 -16.56 -7.84 5.27
N ALA A 124 -15.55 -8.17 6.08
CA ALA A 124 -14.33 -7.37 6.29
C ALA A 124 -13.16 -7.88 5.43
N GLY A 125 -13.43 -8.45 4.27
CA GLY A 125 -12.43 -8.67 3.23
C GLY A 125 -12.02 -7.35 2.56
N PRO A 126 -11.04 -7.35 1.63
CA PRO A 126 -10.51 -6.12 1.03
C PRO A 126 -11.58 -5.26 0.36
N ALA A 127 -12.57 -5.87 -0.30
CA ALA A 127 -13.67 -5.15 -0.94
C ALA A 127 -14.57 -4.45 0.09
N GLY A 128 -14.97 -5.16 1.16
CA GLY A 128 -15.81 -4.59 2.22
C GLY A 128 -15.09 -3.48 2.99
N MET A 129 -13.81 -3.68 3.32
CA MET A 129 -12.98 -2.65 3.97
C MET A 129 -12.85 -1.40 3.10
N SER A 130 -12.61 -1.55 1.80
CA SER A 130 -12.53 -0.41 0.87
C SER A 130 -13.86 0.31 0.72
N ALA A 131 -14.98 -0.42 0.67
CA ALA A 131 -16.32 0.17 0.62
C ALA A 131 -16.64 0.94 1.91
N ALA A 132 -16.28 0.38 3.07
CA ALA A 132 -16.47 1.03 4.37
C ALA A 132 -15.65 2.33 4.47
N LEU A 133 -14.38 2.30 4.03
CA LEU A 133 -13.52 3.48 3.97
C LEU A 133 -14.11 4.58 3.08
N ALA A 134 -14.56 4.22 1.87
CA ALA A 134 -15.19 5.17 0.96
C ALA A 134 -16.49 5.77 1.54
N ALA A 135 -17.32 4.95 2.18
CA ALA A 135 -18.53 5.44 2.84
C ALA A 135 -18.22 6.38 4.02
N ALA A 136 -17.20 6.06 4.83
CA ALA A 136 -16.74 6.92 5.91
C ALA A 136 -16.12 8.23 5.40
N GLU A 137 -15.36 8.18 4.32
CA GLU A 137 -14.83 9.38 3.65
C GLU A 137 -15.96 10.29 3.17
N ARG A 138 -17.09 9.73 2.71
CA ARG A 138 -18.29 10.48 2.35
C ARG A 138 -19.07 11.05 3.56
N GLY A 139 -18.69 10.71 4.77
CA GLY A 139 -19.30 11.22 6.00
C GLY A 139 -20.45 10.38 6.53
N HIS A 140 -20.64 9.16 6.05
CA HIS A 140 -21.64 8.23 6.57
C HIS A 140 -21.20 7.64 7.93
N ASP A 141 -22.17 7.12 8.68
CA ASP A 141 -21.97 6.35 9.90
C ASP A 141 -21.87 4.88 9.52
N VAL A 142 -20.65 4.32 9.59
CA VAL A 142 -20.36 3.01 9.01
C VAL A 142 -20.09 1.98 10.09
N THR A 143 -20.74 0.83 9.99
CA THR A 143 -20.45 -0.35 10.81
C THR A 143 -20.12 -1.53 9.90
N VAL A 144 -19.01 -2.20 10.19
CA VAL A 144 -18.57 -3.40 9.45
C VAL A 144 -18.78 -4.63 10.30
N TYR A 145 -19.40 -5.65 9.72
CA TYR A 145 -19.61 -6.96 10.34
C TYR A 145 -18.88 -8.02 9.56
N ASP A 146 -18.24 -8.95 10.24
CA ASP A 146 -17.63 -10.14 9.64
C ASP A 146 -17.93 -11.35 10.53
N LYS A 147 -17.85 -12.54 9.96
CA LYS A 147 -17.93 -13.82 10.70
C LYS A 147 -16.63 -14.16 11.43
N ASP A 148 -15.51 -13.60 10.97
CA ASP A 148 -14.18 -13.85 11.50
C ASP A 148 -13.75 -12.71 12.45
N ASP A 149 -12.94 -13.04 13.45
CA ASP A 149 -12.44 -12.08 14.46
C ASP A 149 -11.42 -11.08 13.90
N LYS A 150 -10.88 -11.35 12.72
CA LYS A 150 -9.85 -10.52 12.09
C LYS A 150 -10.29 -10.05 10.71
N PRO A 151 -10.25 -8.74 10.43
CA PRO A 151 -10.49 -8.24 9.09
C PRO A 151 -9.37 -8.68 8.13
N GLY A 152 -9.73 -8.97 6.87
CA GLY A 152 -8.78 -9.38 5.84
C GLY A 152 -9.31 -10.49 4.93
N GLY A 153 -10.20 -11.35 5.43
CA GLY A 153 -10.85 -12.40 4.65
C GLY A 153 -9.84 -13.29 3.91
N GLN A 154 -10.00 -13.44 2.60
CA GLN A 154 -9.15 -14.31 1.77
C GLN A 154 -7.69 -13.83 1.61
N LEU A 155 -7.33 -12.62 2.05
CA LEU A 155 -5.93 -12.16 2.00
C LEU A 155 -5.00 -13.05 2.82
N PHE A 156 -5.48 -13.64 3.93
CA PHE A 156 -4.68 -14.57 4.73
C PHE A 156 -4.43 -15.89 4.00
N LEU A 157 -5.40 -16.37 3.22
CA LEU A 157 -5.21 -17.55 2.37
C LEU A 157 -4.25 -17.25 1.21
N ALA A 158 -4.34 -16.06 0.63
CA ALA A 158 -3.42 -15.62 -0.43
C ALA A 158 -1.98 -15.44 0.10
N ALA A 159 -1.82 -15.11 1.38
CA ALA A 159 -0.53 -14.95 2.03
C ALA A 159 0.11 -16.28 2.50
N ALA A 160 -0.66 -17.36 2.60
CA ALA A 160 -0.20 -18.63 3.16
C ALA A 160 0.93 -19.32 2.37
N PRO A 161 1.01 -19.26 1.02
CA PRO A 161 2.13 -19.85 0.30
C PRO A 161 3.44 -19.10 0.59
N PRO A 162 4.59 -19.83 0.67
CA PRO A 162 5.90 -19.21 0.87
C PRO A 162 6.21 -18.09 -0.14
N GLY A 163 6.76 -16.98 0.34
CA GLY A 163 7.10 -15.81 -0.46
C GLY A 163 5.90 -14.93 -0.83
N ARG A 164 4.74 -15.14 -0.19
CA ARG A 164 3.52 -14.31 -0.38
C ARG A 164 3.01 -13.67 0.92
N GLU A 165 3.80 -13.70 1.96
CA GLU A 165 3.43 -13.20 3.29
C GLU A 165 2.97 -11.73 3.26
N GLU A 166 3.51 -10.94 2.33
CA GLU A 166 3.14 -9.52 2.14
C GLU A 166 1.67 -9.29 1.78
N PHE A 167 0.94 -10.31 1.30
CA PHE A 167 -0.50 -10.18 1.07
C PHE A 167 -1.28 -9.93 2.37
N SER A 168 -0.78 -10.44 3.50
CA SER A 168 -1.36 -10.13 4.82
C SER A 168 -1.13 -8.68 5.26
N ASP A 169 -0.09 -8.00 4.73
CA ASP A 169 0.13 -6.59 5.00
C ASP A 169 -1.04 -5.72 4.54
N LEU A 170 -1.66 -6.04 3.40
CA LEU A 170 -2.85 -5.32 2.94
C LEU A 170 -4.03 -5.45 3.91
N ALA A 171 -4.23 -6.63 4.50
CA ALA A 171 -5.27 -6.82 5.52
C ALA A 171 -5.02 -5.93 6.75
N ARG A 172 -3.78 -5.90 7.22
CA ARG A 172 -3.34 -5.05 8.33
C ARG A 172 -3.55 -3.57 8.01
N ASP A 173 -3.08 -3.12 6.85
CA ASP A 173 -3.10 -1.71 6.46
C ASP A 173 -4.54 -1.19 6.32
N LEU A 174 -5.40 -1.92 5.62
CA LEU A 174 -6.82 -1.58 5.50
C LEU A 174 -7.55 -1.62 6.86
N GLY A 175 -7.25 -2.62 7.69
CA GLY A 175 -7.79 -2.72 9.05
C GLY A 175 -7.38 -1.54 9.92
N THR A 176 -6.14 -1.07 9.81
CA THR A 176 -5.65 0.12 10.52
C THR A 176 -6.37 1.38 10.05
N GLN A 177 -6.52 1.56 8.73
CA GLN A 177 -7.25 2.70 8.20
C GLN A 177 -8.71 2.72 8.64
N LEU A 178 -9.37 1.56 8.67
CA LEU A 178 -10.73 1.46 9.22
C LEU A 178 -10.78 1.88 10.69
N ALA A 179 -9.87 1.36 11.54
CA ALA A 179 -9.81 1.72 12.95
C ALA A 179 -9.62 3.22 13.17
N VAL A 180 -8.83 3.88 12.33
CA VAL A 180 -8.64 5.34 12.37
C VAL A 180 -9.88 6.10 11.92
N LYS A 181 -10.59 5.61 10.89
CA LYS A 181 -11.72 6.33 10.27
C LYS A 181 -13.07 6.11 10.96
N ILE A 182 -13.35 4.89 11.43
CA ILE A 182 -14.68 4.53 12.00
C ILE A 182 -14.60 4.07 13.46
N GLY A 183 -13.40 3.98 14.04
CA GLY A 183 -13.18 3.46 15.37
C GLY A 183 -13.17 1.92 15.41
N ARG A 184 -12.85 1.36 16.58
CA ARG A 184 -13.02 -0.07 16.88
C ARG A 184 -14.29 -0.19 17.75
N ALA A 185 -15.18 -1.08 17.37
CA ALA A 185 -16.25 -1.55 18.25
C ALA A 185 -15.74 -2.67 19.14
#